data_0f2355a46d99bdd02a0a88802e66754a
#
_entry.id   0f2355a46d99bdd02a0a88802e66754a
#
_cell.length_a   1.000
_cell.length_b   1.000
_cell.length_c   1.000
_cell.angle_alpha   90.00
_cell.angle_beta   90.00
_cell.angle_gamma   90.00
#
_symmetry.space_group_name_H-M   'P 1'
#
loop_
_entity.id
_entity.type
_entity.pdbx_description
1 polymer ?
#
loop_
_entity_poly.entity_id
_entity_poly.type
_entity_poly.pdbx_seq_one_letter_code
_entity_poly.pdbx_strand_id
1 'polypeptide(L)'
;MDPGWSLGPVLLHASTIAAFGALRSDALCEGFDLRVVSGFRSFQRQLAIWNAKALGQRPVFDEHEQPLDIGSLCNRERIFAILRWTALPGTSRHHWGSDIDVIDAASMPADYKVRLSVQETRAGGLFAALHSWLDERIARDLAHGFFRPYTGAGCAVAAEPWHLSFAPLAWQCQTAFDADALARLQYEEGMELQSEVARCREEILRRFFEVPLQMYPSRRLP
;
A
#
# COMPACT_ATOMS: atom_id res chain seq x y z
N MET A 1 -18.78 -5.13 5.41
CA MET A 1 -17.77 -5.56 6.38
C MET A 1 -17.09 -6.77 5.79
N ASP A 2 -15.80 -6.70 5.52
CA ASP A 2 -15.05 -7.86 5.03
C ASP A 2 -14.62 -8.68 6.28
N PRO A 3 -15.12 -9.89 6.48
CA PRO A 3 -14.88 -10.66 7.69
C PRO A 3 -13.65 -11.53 7.53
N GLY A 4 -12.46 -10.95 7.45
CA GLY A 4 -11.36 -11.87 7.24
C GLY A 4 -9.96 -11.30 7.20
N TRP A 5 -9.55 -10.54 8.18
CA TRP A 5 -8.13 -10.41 8.49
C TRP A 5 -7.72 -11.61 9.35
N SER A 6 -7.67 -12.80 8.74
CA SER A 6 -6.98 -13.92 9.37
C SER A 6 -5.48 -13.63 9.23
N LEU A 7 -4.74 -13.74 10.33
CA LEU A 7 -3.28 -13.83 10.37
C LEU A 7 -2.82 -15.15 9.73
N GLY A 8 -3.27 -15.40 8.47
CA GLY A 8 -2.81 -16.50 7.65
C GLY A 8 -1.39 -16.26 7.16
N PRO A 9 -0.76 -17.25 6.51
CA PRO A 9 0.59 -17.10 5.97
C PRO A 9 0.61 -15.96 4.94
N VAL A 10 1.32 -14.88 5.27
CA VAL A 10 1.54 -13.75 4.36
C VAL A 10 2.65 -14.14 3.39
N LEU A 11 2.37 -14.06 2.09
CA LEU A 11 3.37 -14.30 1.05
C LEU A 11 4.17 -13.02 0.80
N LEU A 12 5.49 -13.17 0.68
CA LEU A 12 6.44 -12.09 0.36
C LEU A 12 7.54 -12.65 -0.54
N HIS A 13 8.26 -11.76 -1.21
CA HIS A 13 9.50 -12.13 -1.90
C HIS A 13 10.59 -12.52 -0.88
N ALA A 14 11.44 -13.48 -1.22
CA ALA A 14 12.46 -14.02 -0.29
C ALA A 14 13.38 -12.94 0.30
N SER A 15 13.81 -11.96 -0.50
CA SER A 15 14.63 -10.85 -0.02
C SER A 15 13.89 -9.93 0.96
N THR A 16 12.58 -9.73 0.76
CA THR A 16 11.73 -8.97 1.67
C THR A 16 11.56 -9.70 3.01
N ILE A 17 11.40 -11.04 2.98
CA ILE A 17 11.31 -11.87 4.19
C ILE A 17 12.57 -11.71 5.04
N ALA A 18 13.76 -11.79 4.42
CA ALA A 18 15.03 -11.65 5.13
C ALA A 18 15.17 -10.27 5.80
N ALA A 19 14.89 -9.20 5.05
CA ALA A 19 14.92 -7.83 5.57
C ALA A 19 13.88 -7.60 6.68
N PHE A 20 12.66 -8.12 6.51
CA PHE A 20 11.61 -8.03 7.52
C PHE A 20 11.98 -8.78 8.79
N GLY A 21 12.60 -9.96 8.68
CA GLY A 21 13.08 -10.73 9.83
C GLY A 21 14.06 -9.92 10.70
N ALA A 22 14.99 -9.20 10.07
CA ALA A 22 15.93 -8.32 10.78
C ALA A 22 15.20 -7.13 11.44
N LEU A 23 14.30 -6.45 10.72
CA LEU A 23 13.51 -5.34 11.27
C LEU A 23 12.63 -5.78 12.45
N ARG A 24 12.01 -6.95 12.34
CA ARG A 24 11.19 -7.54 13.41
C ARG A 24 12.02 -7.88 14.64
N SER A 25 13.25 -8.37 14.44
CA SER A 25 14.18 -8.67 15.54
C SER A 25 14.54 -7.40 16.30
N ASP A 26 14.83 -6.30 15.58
CA ASP A 26 15.10 -5.00 16.20
C ASP A 26 13.86 -4.47 16.95
N ALA A 27 12.68 -4.58 16.35
CA ALA A 27 11.42 -4.16 16.97
C ALA A 27 11.14 -4.91 18.28
N LEU A 28 11.42 -6.22 18.31
CA LEU A 28 11.23 -7.06 19.50
C LEU A 28 12.16 -6.63 20.65
N CYS A 29 13.40 -6.20 20.37
CA CYS A 29 14.31 -5.66 21.37
C CYS A 29 13.79 -4.37 22.02
N GLU A 30 12.94 -3.62 21.30
CA GLU A 30 12.29 -2.39 21.79
C GLU A 30 10.89 -2.64 22.38
N GLY A 31 10.47 -3.91 22.46
CA GLY A 31 9.20 -4.31 23.07
C GLY A 31 8.00 -4.34 22.13
N PHE A 32 8.20 -4.18 20.80
CA PHE A 32 7.14 -4.29 19.81
C PHE A 32 7.01 -5.71 19.24
N ASP A 33 5.80 -6.23 19.09
CA ASP A 33 5.53 -7.43 18.28
C ASP A 33 5.13 -7.02 16.85
N LEU A 34 6.13 -6.62 16.05
CA LEU A 34 5.93 -6.20 14.67
C LEU A 34 5.42 -7.36 13.81
N ARG A 35 4.21 -7.21 13.25
CA ARG A 35 3.58 -8.22 12.38
C ARG A 35 3.12 -7.63 11.07
N VAL A 36 3.16 -8.48 10.03
CA VAL A 36 2.60 -8.17 8.71
C VAL A 36 1.14 -8.63 8.68
N VAL A 37 0.25 -7.74 8.30
CA VAL A 37 -1.19 -8.03 8.11
C VAL A 37 -1.59 -8.09 6.63
N SER A 38 -0.79 -7.51 5.73
CA SER A 38 -0.96 -7.58 4.29
C SER A 38 0.41 -7.63 3.62
N GLY A 39 0.59 -8.52 2.66
CA GLY A 39 1.83 -8.67 1.86
C GLY A 39 1.48 -8.82 0.40
N PHE A 40 1.97 -9.88 -0.27
CA PHE A 40 1.69 -10.12 -1.68
C PHE A 40 0.18 -10.14 -1.96
N ARG A 41 -0.19 -9.44 -3.03
CA ARG A 41 -1.56 -9.42 -3.56
C ARG A 41 -1.54 -9.74 -5.05
N SER A 42 -2.29 -10.75 -5.48
CA SER A 42 -2.38 -11.09 -6.90
C SER A 42 -3.10 -9.99 -7.69
N PHE A 43 -2.83 -9.94 -9.01
CA PHE A 43 -3.55 -9.07 -9.93
C PHE A 43 -5.06 -9.29 -9.84
N GLN A 44 -5.53 -10.53 -9.86
CA GLN A 44 -6.96 -10.87 -9.78
C GLN A 44 -7.62 -10.38 -8.48
N ARG A 45 -6.89 -10.46 -7.36
CA ARG A 45 -7.41 -9.93 -6.09
C ARG A 45 -7.54 -8.40 -6.15
N GLN A 46 -6.55 -7.71 -6.72
CA GLN A 46 -6.60 -6.25 -6.89
C GLN A 46 -7.70 -5.85 -7.87
N LEU A 47 -7.87 -6.59 -8.97
CA LEU A 47 -8.94 -6.37 -9.94
C LEU A 47 -10.32 -6.50 -9.30
N ALA A 48 -10.54 -7.54 -8.49
CA ALA A 48 -11.79 -7.71 -7.76
C ALA A 48 -12.08 -6.56 -6.79
N ILE A 49 -11.05 -6.03 -6.10
CA ILE A 49 -11.18 -4.84 -5.23
C ILE A 49 -11.54 -3.59 -6.04
N TRP A 50 -10.84 -3.38 -7.16
CA TRP A 50 -11.07 -2.26 -8.06
C TRP A 50 -12.49 -2.27 -8.61
N ASN A 51 -12.89 -3.38 -9.23
CA ASN A 51 -14.21 -3.54 -9.85
C ASN A 51 -15.33 -3.36 -8.82
N ALA A 52 -15.20 -3.94 -7.63
CA ALA A 52 -16.19 -3.76 -6.57
C ALA A 52 -16.32 -2.31 -6.10
N LYS A 53 -15.23 -1.53 -6.08
CA LYS A 53 -15.26 -0.09 -5.79
C LYS A 53 -15.85 0.70 -6.96
N ALA A 54 -15.45 0.40 -8.18
CA ALA A 54 -15.96 1.07 -9.39
C ALA A 54 -17.47 0.89 -9.56
N LEU A 55 -18.00 -0.26 -9.16
CA LEU A 55 -19.44 -0.59 -9.19
C LEU A 55 -20.22 -0.15 -7.94
N GLY A 56 -19.57 0.48 -6.96
CA GLY A 56 -20.25 0.91 -5.71
C GLY A 56 -20.57 -0.21 -4.73
N GLN A 57 -20.03 -1.41 -4.95
CA GLN A 57 -20.23 -2.58 -4.08
C GLN A 57 -19.32 -2.54 -2.83
N ARG A 58 -18.28 -1.69 -2.86
CA ARG A 58 -17.39 -1.39 -1.74
C ARG A 58 -17.29 0.11 -1.55
N PRO A 59 -17.15 0.59 -0.31
CA PRO A 59 -17.01 2.01 -0.05
C PRO A 59 -15.73 2.58 -0.65
N VAL A 60 -15.83 3.82 -1.14
CA VAL A 60 -14.72 4.68 -1.51
C VAL A 60 -14.71 5.85 -0.53
N PHE A 61 -13.54 6.29 -0.12
CA PHE A 61 -13.38 7.31 0.93
C PHE A 61 -12.70 8.56 0.39
N ASP A 62 -13.08 9.71 0.97
CA ASP A 62 -12.42 10.99 0.73
C ASP A 62 -11.09 11.12 1.50
N GLU A 63 -10.51 12.31 1.50
CA GLU A 63 -9.28 12.65 2.24
C GLU A 63 -9.43 12.63 3.76
N HIS A 64 -10.64 12.67 4.26
CA HIS A 64 -10.97 12.63 5.68
C HIS A 64 -11.46 11.25 6.13
N GLU A 65 -11.22 10.23 5.29
CA GLU A 65 -11.69 8.85 5.52
C GLU A 65 -13.23 8.75 5.64
N GLN A 66 -14.00 9.72 5.02
CA GLN A 66 -15.46 9.67 4.98
C GLN A 66 -15.94 8.98 3.69
N PRO A 67 -17.00 8.15 3.77
CA PRO A 67 -17.55 7.48 2.60
C PRO A 67 -18.06 8.49 1.57
N LEU A 68 -17.71 8.27 0.29
CA LEU A 68 -18.19 9.03 -0.86
C LEU A 68 -19.38 8.34 -1.53
N ASP A 69 -20.35 9.12 -1.97
CA ASP A 69 -21.37 8.67 -2.92
C ASP A 69 -20.76 8.66 -4.34
N ILE A 70 -20.16 7.54 -4.71
CA ILE A 70 -19.53 7.41 -6.03
C ILE A 70 -20.53 7.39 -7.19
N GLY A 71 -21.82 7.16 -6.92
CA GLY A 71 -22.89 7.21 -7.93
C GLY A 71 -23.09 8.62 -8.49
N SER A 72 -22.82 9.65 -7.70
CA SER A 72 -22.90 11.05 -8.11
C SER A 72 -21.69 11.53 -8.92
N LEU A 73 -20.58 10.79 -8.95
CA LEU A 73 -19.33 11.17 -9.59
C LEU A 73 -19.29 10.74 -11.07
N CYS A 74 -18.72 11.58 -11.94
CA CYS A 74 -18.38 11.15 -13.29
C CYS A 74 -17.25 10.10 -13.27
N ASN A 75 -17.05 9.37 -14.39
CA ASN A 75 -16.06 8.28 -14.44
C ASN A 75 -14.65 8.72 -14.07
N ARG A 76 -14.23 9.90 -14.49
CA ARG A 76 -12.92 10.45 -14.15
C ARG A 76 -12.79 10.71 -12.64
N GLU A 77 -13.75 11.39 -12.04
CA GLU A 77 -13.77 11.67 -10.60
C GLU A 77 -13.79 10.38 -9.79
N ARG A 78 -14.59 9.39 -10.22
CA ARG A 78 -14.65 8.06 -9.61
C ARG A 78 -13.30 7.35 -9.62
N ILE A 79 -12.58 7.36 -10.75
CA ILE A 79 -11.23 6.78 -10.85
C ILE A 79 -10.28 7.44 -9.84
N PHE A 80 -10.22 8.77 -9.79
CA PHE A 80 -9.29 9.47 -8.89
C PHE A 80 -9.67 9.33 -7.42
N ALA A 81 -10.96 9.24 -7.09
CA ALA A 81 -11.42 8.93 -5.75
C ALA A 81 -11.00 7.52 -5.30
N ILE A 82 -11.12 6.52 -6.18
CA ILE A 82 -10.67 5.15 -5.89
C ILE A 82 -9.16 5.10 -5.72
N LEU A 83 -8.41 5.74 -6.62
CA LEU A 83 -6.94 5.72 -6.65
C LEU A 83 -6.30 6.34 -5.41
N ARG A 84 -7.01 7.18 -4.68
CA ARG A 84 -6.51 7.78 -3.44
C ARG A 84 -6.12 6.75 -2.40
N TRP A 85 -6.84 5.62 -2.32
CA TRP A 85 -6.67 4.56 -1.32
C TRP A 85 -6.50 3.17 -1.93
N THR A 86 -6.55 3.05 -3.25
CA THR A 86 -6.57 1.74 -3.90
C THR A 86 -5.84 1.83 -5.24
N ALA A 87 -4.73 1.16 -5.35
CA ALA A 87 -3.95 1.13 -6.58
C ALA A 87 -4.77 0.54 -7.76
N LEU A 88 -4.48 1.03 -8.96
CA LEU A 88 -4.98 0.43 -10.19
C LEU A 88 -4.49 -1.04 -10.29
N PRO A 89 -5.32 -1.99 -10.74
CA PRO A 89 -4.87 -3.37 -10.96
C PRO A 89 -3.60 -3.44 -11.80
N GLY A 90 -2.57 -4.10 -11.27
CA GLY A 90 -1.23 -4.20 -11.88
C GLY A 90 -0.25 -3.10 -11.46
N THR A 91 -0.71 -2.00 -10.83
CA THR A 91 0.18 -0.96 -10.31
C THR A 91 0.37 -1.04 -8.78
N SER A 92 -0.32 -1.95 -8.11
CA SER A 92 -0.15 -2.15 -6.68
C SER A 92 1.25 -2.68 -6.38
N ARG A 93 1.98 -2.01 -5.49
CA ARG A 93 3.30 -2.44 -5.06
C ARG A 93 3.27 -3.78 -4.31
N HIS A 94 2.13 -4.14 -3.73
CA HIS A 94 1.91 -5.48 -3.17
C HIS A 94 2.04 -6.61 -4.20
N HIS A 95 1.90 -6.34 -5.51
CA HIS A 95 2.13 -7.35 -6.56
C HIS A 95 3.58 -7.83 -6.63
N TRP A 96 4.52 -7.06 -6.11
CA TRP A 96 5.96 -7.36 -6.17
C TRP A 96 6.43 -8.22 -4.99
N GLY A 97 5.60 -8.32 -3.94
CA GLY A 97 6.01 -8.98 -2.69
C GLY A 97 7.09 -8.20 -1.92
N SER A 98 7.33 -6.94 -2.29
CA SER A 98 8.24 -6.01 -1.63
C SER A 98 7.55 -5.18 -0.56
N ASP A 99 6.22 -5.12 -0.59
CA ASP A 99 5.43 -4.17 0.19
C ASP A 99 4.59 -4.89 1.23
N ILE A 100 4.55 -4.32 2.43
CA ILE A 100 3.92 -4.89 3.62
C ILE A 100 3.14 -3.83 4.38
N ASP A 101 1.98 -4.21 4.91
CA ASP A 101 1.25 -3.43 5.90
C ASP A 101 1.52 -4.01 7.28
N VAL A 102 1.94 -3.17 8.23
CA VAL A 102 2.43 -3.62 9.54
C VAL A 102 1.67 -3.02 10.71
N ILE A 103 1.65 -3.79 11.79
CA ILE A 103 1.05 -3.43 13.07
C ILE A 103 1.95 -3.85 14.23
N ASP A 104 1.66 -3.33 15.43
CA ASP A 104 2.18 -3.85 16.70
C ASP A 104 1.13 -4.76 17.35
N ALA A 105 1.36 -6.06 17.28
CA ALA A 105 0.43 -7.02 17.89
C ALA A 105 0.49 -7.00 19.43
N ALA A 106 1.58 -6.51 20.04
CA ALA A 106 1.69 -6.38 21.50
C ALA A 106 0.73 -5.32 22.05
N SER A 107 0.41 -4.29 21.25
CA SER A 107 -0.52 -3.22 21.64
C SER A 107 -1.99 -3.60 21.46
N MET A 108 -2.30 -4.73 20.77
CA MET A 108 -3.66 -5.05 20.36
C MET A 108 -4.47 -5.69 21.50
N PRO A 109 -5.68 -5.17 21.82
CA PRO A 109 -6.68 -5.92 22.57
C PRO A 109 -7.08 -7.22 21.85
N ALA A 110 -7.49 -8.24 22.62
CA ALA A 110 -7.77 -9.58 22.07
C ALA A 110 -8.78 -9.59 20.90
N ASP A 111 -9.79 -8.73 20.93
CA ASP A 111 -10.87 -8.68 19.94
C ASP A 111 -10.72 -7.51 18.95
N TYR A 112 -9.54 -6.87 18.91
CA TYR A 112 -9.35 -5.71 18.06
C TYR A 112 -9.30 -6.11 16.60
N LYS A 113 -10.05 -5.37 15.75
CA LYS A 113 -10.02 -5.52 14.29
C LYS A 113 -9.22 -4.38 13.69
N VAL A 114 -8.06 -4.70 13.16
CA VAL A 114 -7.19 -3.77 12.44
C VAL A 114 -7.93 -3.15 11.26
N ARG A 115 -7.85 -1.84 11.11
CA ARG A 115 -8.52 -1.06 10.06
C ARG A 115 -7.55 -0.55 8.99
N LEU A 116 -6.25 -0.44 9.33
CA LEU A 116 -5.24 0.24 8.53
C LEU A 116 -5.69 1.68 8.24
N SER A 117 -5.87 2.45 9.30
CA SER A 117 -6.30 3.85 9.25
C SER A 117 -5.24 4.78 9.82
N VAL A 118 -5.23 6.02 9.36
CA VAL A 118 -4.33 7.06 9.90
C VAL A 118 -4.56 7.24 11.40
N GLN A 119 -5.80 7.04 11.86
CA GLN A 119 -6.15 7.17 13.27
C GLN A 119 -5.45 6.15 14.16
N GLU A 120 -5.20 4.92 13.68
CA GLU A 120 -4.49 3.88 14.45
C GLU A 120 -2.99 4.21 14.61
N THR A 121 -2.41 5.00 13.74
CA THR A 121 -0.97 5.24 13.64
C THR A 121 -0.51 6.62 14.15
N ARG A 122 -1.43 7.61 14.21
CA ARG A 122 -1.13 8.97 14.70
C ARG A 122 -0.98 9.00 16.22
N ALA A 123 -0.49 10.13 16.74
CA ALA A 123 -0.38 10.37 18.19
C ALA A 123 -1.69 10.06 18.92
N GLY A 124 -1.61 9.19 19.95
CA GLY A 124 -2.76 8.66 20.68
C GLY A 124 -3.46 7.46 20.01
N GLY A 125 -3.05 7.06 18.82
CA GLY A 125 -3.53 5.84 18.15
C GLY A 125 -2.89 4.57 18.72
N LEU A 126 -3.52 3.43 18.47
CA LEU A 126 -3.13 2.14 19.03
C LEU A 126 -1.70 1.73 18.66
N PHE A 127 -1.27 2.03 17.43
CA PHE A 127 0.05 1.68 16.89
C PHE A 127 1.02 2.86 16.82
N ALA A 128 0.68 4.01 17.46
CA ALA A 128 1.46 5.24 17.38
C ALA A 128 2.93 5.06 17.79
N ALA A 129 3.19 4.32 18.86
CA ALA A 129 4.55 4.10 19.36
C ALA A 129 5.41 3.32 18.36
N LEU A 130 4.89 2.24 17.77
CA LEU A 130 5.57 1.48 16.72
C LEU A 130 5.89 2.37 15.51
N HIS A 131 4.90 3.16 15.05
CA HIS A 131 5.11 3.97 13.85
C HIS A 131 6.08 5.13 14.07
N SER A 132 6.12 5.73 15.28
CA SER A 132 7.14 6.70 15.66
C SER A 132 8.55 6.07 15.65
N TRP A 133 8.70 4.88 16.22
CA TRP A 133 9.94 4.11 16.19
C TRP A 133 10.38 3.78 14.76
N LEU A 134 9.45 3.31 13.91
CA LEU A 134 9.73 3.05 12.49
C LEU A 134 10.20 4.29 11.76
N ASP A 135 9.59 5.46 12.01
CA ASP A 135 9.98 6.71 11.38
C ASP A 135 11.40 7.11 11.75
N GLU A 136 11.78 6.96 13.02
CA GLU A 136 13.15 7.20 13.47
C GLU A 136 14.16 6.23 12.83
N ARG A 137 13.81 4.94 12.72
CA ARG A 137 14.65 3.92 12.07
C ARG A 137 14.83 4.21 10.58
N ILE A 138 13.76 4.60 9.88
CA ILE A 138 13.79 4.97 8.46
C ILE A 138 14.66 6.21 8.25
N ALA A 139 14.45 7.26 9.04
CA ALA A 139 15.21 8.50 8.94
C ALA A 139 16.74 8.30 9.15
N ARG A 140 17.13 7.29 9.93
CA ARG A 140 18.53 6.94 10.22
C ARG A 140 19.11 5.84 9.33
N ASP A 141 18.37 5.37 8.30
CA ASP A 141 18.74 4.23 7.42
C ASP A 141 18.97 2.91 8.21
N LEU A 142 18.23 2.72 9.30
CA LEU A 142 18.30 1.55 10.17
C LEU A 142 17.08 0.61 10.02
N ALA A 143 16.21 0.85 9.03
CA ALA A 143 15.02 0.04 8.77
C ALA A 143 15.28 -1.09 7.77
N HIS A 144 16.52 -1.58 7.64
CA HIS A 144 16.91 -2.70 6.77
C HIS A 144 16.46 -2.57 5.31
N GLY A 145 16.40 -1.34 4.78
CA GLY A 145 15.97 -1.05 3.42
C GLY A 145 14.47 -0.81 3.25
N PHE A 146 13.70 -0.86 4.32
CA PHE A 146 12.31 -0.42 4.28
C PHE A 146 12.19 1.09 4.33
N PHE A 147 11.22 1.62 3.59
CA PHE A 147 10.85 3.04 3.57
C PHE A 147 9.34 3.21 3.39
N ARG A 148 8.82 4.42 3.53
CA ARG A 148 7.40 4.74 3.29
C ARG A 148 7.22 5.36 1.91
N PRO A 149 6.58 4.66 0.95
CA PRO A 149 6.32 5.21 -0.38
C PRO A 149 5.17 6.22 -0.37
N TYR A 150 4.25 6.14 0.60
CA TYR A 150 3.02 6.92 0.68
C TYR A 150 3.01 7.79 1.93
N THR A 151 3.58 8.98 1.82
CA THR A 151 3.67 9.96 2.92
C THR A 151 2.57 11.03 2.86
N GLY A 152 1.75 11.01 1.80
CA GLY A 152 0.80 12.09 1.50
C GLY A 152 1.45 13.33 0.90
N ALA A 153 2.77 13.40 0.83
CA ALA A 153 3.53 14.47 0.20
C ALA A 153 4.18 13.96 -1.08
N GLY A 154 4.03 14.68 -2.19
CA GLY A 154 4.69 14.35 -3.46
C GLY A 154 3.99 13.28 -4.32
N CYS A 155 2.94 12.61 -3.83
CA CYS A 155 2.08 11.74 -4.62
C CYS A 155 0.60 11.98 -4.27
N ALA A 156 -0.30 11.49 -5.13
CA ALA A 156 -1.73 11.67 -4.92
C ALA A 156 -2.37 10.53 -4.09
N VAL A 157 -1.59 9.50 -3.78
CA VAL A 157 -1.99 8.45 -2.82
C VAL A 157 -2.03 9.05 -1.43
N ALA A 158 -3.05 8.71 -0.65
CA ALA A 158 -3.15 9.14 0.73
C ALA A 158 -1.97 8.65 1.58
N ALA A 159 -1.71 9.32 2.69
CA ALA A 159 -0.69 8.85 3.62
C ALA A 159 -1.09 7.49 4.21
N GLU A 160 -0.20 6.51 4.08
CA GLU A 160 -0.35 5.16 4.62
C GLU A 160 0.81 4.82 5.56
N PRO A 161 0.78 5.32 6.81
CA PRO A 161 1.90 5.09 7.74
C PRO A 161 2.17 3.61 8.04
N TRP A 162 1.16 2.75 7.92
CA TRP A 162 1.30 1.29 8.09
C TRP A 162 2.03 0.62 6.94
N HIS A 163 2.11 1.26 5.76
CA HIS A 163 2.66 0.70 4.54
C HIS A 163 4.16 0.92 4.45
N LEU A 164 4.92 -0.18 4.37
CA LEU A 164 6.37 -0.18 4.19
C LEU A 164 6.74 -0.87 2.88
N SER A 165 7.71 -0.34 2.17
CA SER A 165 8.24 -0.88 0.92
C SER A 165 9.71 -1.22 1.06
N PHE A 166 10.13 -2.42 0.61
CA PHE A 166 11.52 -2.84 0.58
C PHE A 166 12.21 -2.29 -0.67
N ALA A 167 12.99 -1.23 -0.50
CA ALA A 167 13.56 -0.41 -1.56
C ALA A 167 14.35 -1.19 -2.63
N PRO A 168 15.25 -2.14 -2.32
CA PRO A 168 16.05 -2.82 -3.33
C PRO A 168 15.21 -3.58 -4.37
N LEU A 169 14.14 -4.26 -3.93
CA LEU A 169 13.24 -4.99 -4.83
C LEU A 169 12.25 -4.05 -5.51
N ALA A 170 11.67 -3.14 -4.74
CA ALA A 170 10.66 -2.22 -5.23
C ALA A 170 11.18 -1.29 -6.34
N TRP A 171 12.44 -0.86 -6.24
CA TRP A 171 13.11 -0.09 -7.29
C TRP A 171 13.24 -0.88 -8.59
N GLN A 172 13.71 -2.13 -8.52
CA GLN A 172 13.83 -3.01 -9.68
C GLN A 172 12.48 -3.22 -10.37
N CYS A 173 11.43 -3.49 -9.60
CA CYS A 173 10.09 -3.69 -10.14
C CYS A 173 9.52 -2.41 -10.78
N GLN A 174 9.71 -1.24 -10.14
CA GLN A 174 9.24 0.03 -10.68
C GLN A 174 9.96 0.39 -11.98
N THR A 175 11.28 0.16 -12.07
CA THR A 175 12.06 0.46 -13.28
C THR A 175 11.81 -0.52 -14.43
N ALA A 176 11.39 -1.75 -14.12
CA ALA A 176 11.03 -2.77 -15.11
C ALA A 176 9.57 -2.71 -15.56
N PHE A 177 8.79 -1.73 -15.07
CA PHE A 177 7.37 -1.65 -15.33
C PHE A 177 7.06 -1.36 -16.81
N ASP A 178 6.17 -2.17 -17.41
CA ASP A 178 5.68 -2.04 -18.78
C ASP A 178 4.20 -1.61 -18.78
N ALA A 179 3.96 -0.33 -19.06
CA ALA A 179 2.63 0.26 -19.08
C ALA A 179 1.74 -0.29 -20.22
N ASP A 180 2.32 -0.70 -21.34
CA ASP A 180 1.57 -1.23 -22.47
C ASP A 180 1.18 -2.70 -22.25
N ALA A 181 2.07 -3.49 -21.69
CA ALA A 181 1.75 -4.85 -21.27
C ALA A 181 0.64 -4.84 -20.20
N LEU A 182 0.71 -3.93 -19.24
CA LEU A 182 -0.35 -3.75 -18.25
C LEU A 182 -1.69 -3.39 -18.88
N ALA A 183 -1.71 -2.47 -19.82
CA ALA A 183 -2.94 -2.05 -20.48
C ALA A 183 -3.63 -3.19 -21.23
N ARG A 184 -2.85 -4.05 -21.91
CA ARG A 184 -3.38 -5.25 -22.54
C ARG A 184 -4.01 -6.21 -21.52
N LEU A 185 -3.29 -6.49 -20.43
CA LEU A 185 -3.80 -7.36 -19.36
C LEU A 185 -5.10 -6.81 -18.74
N GLN A 186 -5.15 -5.52 -18.44
CA GLN A 186 -6.35 -4.89 -17.90
C GLN A 186 -7.55 -5.00 -18.84
N TYR A 187 -7.30 -4.93 -20.15
CA TYR A 187 -8.33 -5.12 -21.18
C TYR A 187 -8.86 -6.54 -21.21
N GLU A 188 -7.98 -7.51 -21.24
CA GLU A 188 -8.32 -8.93 -21.34
C GLU A 188 -9.08 -9.42 -20.10
N GLU A 189 -8.73 -8.91 -18.92
CA GLU A 189 -9.30 -9.32 -17.62
C GLU A 189 -10.57 -8.55 -17.22
N GLY A 190 -11.09 -7.66 -18.06
CA GLY A 190 -12.37 -6.99 -17.85
C GLY A 190 -12.36 -6.00 -16.68
N MET A 191 -11.36 -5.13 -16.63
CA MET A 191 -11.29 -4.06 -15.64
C MET A 191 -12.38 -3.00 -15.88
N GLU A 192 -13.11 -2.64 -14.82
CA GLU A 192 -14.10 -1.56 -14.87
C GLU A 192 -13.45 -0.19 -15.10
N LEU A 193 -14.20 0.73 -15.71
CA LEU A 193 -13.78 2.10 -16.05
C LEU A 193 -12.58 2.17 -17.03
N GLN A 194 -12.27 1.08 -17.72
CA GLN A 194 -11.09 0.93 -18.56
C GLN A 194 -10.91 2.03 -19.61
N SER A 195 -11.99 2.40 -20.33
CA SER A 195 -11.93 3.43 -21.37
C SER A 195 -11.48 4.79 -20.80
N GLU A 196 -11.93 5.13 -19.60
CA GLU A 196 -11.53 6.37 -18.94
C GLU A 196 -10.14 6.27 -18.33
N VAL A 197 -9.78 5.10 -17.76
CA VAL A 197 -8.40 4.81 -17.32
C VAL A 197 -7.42 4.98 -18.48
N ALA A 198 -7.76 4.48 -19.68
CA ALA A 198 -6.91 4.64 -20.87
C ALA A 198 -6.67 6.10 -21.23
N ARG A 199 -7.69 6.96 -21.13
CA ARG A 199 -7.58 8.40 -21.38
C ARG A 199 -6.71 9.13 -20.36
N CYS A 200 -6.71 8.66 -19.11
CA CYS A 200 -6.00 9.28 -18.00
C CYS A 200 -4.70 8.55 -17.63
N ARG A 201 -4.26 7.53 -18.40
CA ARG A 201 -3.18 6.60 -18.01
C ARG A 201 -1.90 7.31 -17.59
N GLU A 202 -1.40 8.24 -18.40
CA GLU A 202 -0.16 8.95 -18.11
C GLU A 202 -0.25 9.74 -16.78
N GLU A 203 -1.37 10.43 -16.57
CA GLU A 203 -1.62 11.14 -15.32
C GLU A 203 -1.70 10.18 -14.13
N ILE A 204 -2.37 9.02 -14.29
CA ILE A 204 -2.50 8.01 -13.25
C ILE A 204 -1.13 7.46 -12.88
N LEU A 205 -0.32 7.05 -13.85
CA LEU A 205 1.01 6.49 -13.57
C LEU A 205 1.90 7.50 -12.86
N ARG A 206 1.97 8.72 -13.35
CA ARG A 206 2.78 9.79 -12.75
C ARG A 206 2.35 10.14 -11.32
N ARG A 207 1.06 10.13 -11.02
CA ARG A 207 0.53 10.61 -9.73
C ARG A 207 0.36 9.53 -8.68
N PHE A 208 0.09 8.29 -9.09
CA PHE A 208 -0.35 7.22 -8.19
C PHE A 208 0.51 5.96 -8.23
N PHE A 209 1.38 5.82 -9.23
CA PHE A 209 2.28 4.68 -9.35
C PHE A 209 3.74 5.05 -9.08
N GLU A 210 4.22 6.12 -9.71
CA GLU A 210 5.62 6.51 -9.63
C GLU A 210 5.96 7.05 -8.23
N VAL A 211 6.88 6.37 -7.56
CA VAL A 211 7.52 6.88 -6.35
C VAL A 211 8.82 7.56 -6.76
N PRO A 212 8.98 8.87 -6.48
CA PRO A 212 10.16 9.61 -6.88
C PRO A 212 11.45 9.03 -6.30
N LEU A 213 12.54 9.03 -7.10
CA LEU A 213 13.83 8.46 -6.71
C LEU A 213 14.35 8.99 -5.35
N GLN A 214 14.12 10.26 -5.07
CA GLN A 214 14.57 10.89 -3.82
C GLN A 214 13.87 10.34 -2.56
N MET A 215 12.75 9.63 -2.71
CA MET A 215 12.07 8.97 -1.59
C MET A 215 12.69 7.62 -1.24
N TYR A 216 13.44 7.01 -2.17
CA TYR A 216 14.15 5.77 -1.90
C TYR A 216 15.40 6.03 -1.06
N PRO A 217 15.73 5.16 -0.08
CA PRO A 217 16.97 5.28 0.67
C PRO A 217 18.17 5.07 -0.28
N SER A 218 18.97 6.12 -0.49
CA SER A 218 20.02 6.17 -1.52
C SER A 218 21.11 5.12 -1.37
N ARG A 219 21.37 4.67 -0.13
CA ARG A 219 22.38 3.63 0.16
C ARG A 219 21.90 2.20 -0.10
N ARG A 220 20.63 2.00 -0.49
CA ARG A 220 19.99 0.69 -0.63
C ARG A 220 19.55 0.39 -2.05
N LEU A 221 19.79 1.31 -2.97
CA LEU A 221 19.55 1.06 -4.39
C LEU A 221 20.73 0.30 -5.00
N PRO A 222 20.48 -0.62 -5.96
CA PRO A 222 21.53 -1.37 -6.65
C PRO A 222 22.40 -0.47 -7.52
#